data_c2cffb217b0139e8fe4bf5f4fdd393b9
#
_entry.id   c2cffb217b0139e8fe4bf5f4fdd393b9
#
_cell.length_a   1.000
_cell.length_b   1.000
_cell.length_c   1.000
_cell.angle_alpha   90.00
_cell.angle_beta   90.00
_cell.angle_gamma   90.00
#
_symmetry.space_group_name_H-M   'P 1'
#
loop_
_entity.id
_entity.type
_entity.pdbx_description
1 polymer ?
#
loop_
_entity_poly.entity_id
_entity_poly.type
_entity_poly.pdbx_seq_one_letter_code
_entity_poly.pdbx_strand_id
1 'polypeptide(L)'
;MTMRVRVKLYATLGRHLAGVEPGTPLEVELPNGARVADLVNRLNLPREEVKVAFVNGRARPMDWALEAGDEIGIFPPVGGG
;
A
#
# COMPACT_ATOMS: atom_id res chain seq x y z
N MET A 1 -17.01 8.61 -7.44
CA MET A 1 -16.07 8.29 -8.51
C MET A 1 -14.84 7.62 -7.92
N THR A 2 -14.12 6.89 -8.74
CA THR A 2 -12.96 6.13 -8.26
C THR A 2 -11.69 6.63 -8.94
N MET A 3 -10.56 6.25 -8.33
CA MET A 3 -9.26 6.51 -8.89
C MET A 3 -8.45 5.23 -8.85
N ARG A 4 -7.40 5.14 -9.63
CA ARG A 4 -6.55 3.96 -9.69
C ARG A 4 -5.15 4.33 -9.26
N VAL A 5 -4.60 3.52 -8.37
CA VAL A 5 -3.22 3.70 -7.91
C VAL A 5 -2.46 2.41 -8.15
N ARG A 6 -1.13 2.50 -8.14
CA ARG A 6 -0.26 1.35 -8.33
C ARG A 6 0.45 1.06 -7.02
N VAL A 7 0.40 -0.20 -6.59
CA VAL A 7 0.89 -0.58 -5.26
C VAL A 7 1.90 -1.70 -5.40
N LYS A 8 2.99 -1.61 -4.67
CA LYS A 8 3.96 -2.70 -4.52
C LYS A 8 4.02 -3.09 -3.06
N LEU A 9 3.97 -4.39 -2.81
CA LEU A 9 4.10 -4.94 -1.48
C LEU A 9 5.47 -5.57 -1.34
N TYR A 10 6.18 -5.23 -0.27
CA TYR A 10 7.56 -5.66 -0.08
C TYR A 10 7.69 -6.68 1.04
N ALA A 11 8.76 -7.44 0.98
CA ALA A 11 9.08 -8.46 1.97
C ALA A 11 7.91 -9.42 2.16
N THR A 12 7.49 -9.64 3.40
CA THR A 12 6.47 -10.63 3.70
C THR A 12 5.04 -10.19 3.41
N LEU A 13 4.84 -8.93 3.08
CA LEU A 13 3.47 -8.43 2.89
C LEU A 13 2.78 -9.05 1.69
N GLY A 14 3.53 -9.43 0.67
CA GLY A 14 2.94 -10.03 -0.53
C GLY A 14 2.22 -11.32 -0.28
N ARG A 15 2.56 -12.03 0.81
CA ARG A 15 1.92 -13.32 1.10
C ARG A 15 0.46 -13.17 1.52
N HIS A 16 0.03 -11.97 1.86
CA HIS A 16 -1.36 -11.73 2.22
C HIS A 16 -2.27 -11.66 1.00
N LEU A 17 -1.69 -11.65 -0.19
CA LEU A 17 -2.45 -11.57 -1.44
C LEU A 17 -2.06 -12.77 -2.30
N ALA A 18 -3.00 -13.69 -2.47
CA ALA A 18 -2.75 -14.90 -3.25
C ALA A 18 -2.40 -14.55 -4.69
N GLY A 19 -1.38 -15.20 -5.21
CA GLY A 19 -0.99 -15.04 -6.60
C GLY A 19 -0.16 -13.81 -6.90
N VAL A 20 0.22 -13.04 -5.88
CA VAL A 20 1.01 -11.83 -6.05
C VAL A 20 2.45 -12.10 -5.65
N GLU A 21 3.38 -11.79 -6.53
CA GLU A 21 4.80 -11.93 -6.23
C GLU A 21 5.33 -10.66 -5.59
N PRO A 22 6.31 -10.75 -4.69
CA PRO A 22 6.89 -9.56 -4.07
C PRO A 22 7.44 -8.60 -5.12
N GLY A 23 7.18 -7.32 -4.92
CA GLY A 23 7.67 -6.28 -5.81
C GLY A 23 6.88 -6.11 -7.09
N THR A 24 5.90 -6.97 -7.36
CA THR A 24 5.08 -6.84 -8.56
C THR A 24 4.03 -5.77 -8.35
N PRO A 25 3.93 -4.79 -9.26
CA PRO A 25 2.91 -3.73 -9.09
C PRO A 25 1.50 -4.28 -9.23
N LEU A 26 0.63 -3.79 -8.36
CA LEU A 26 -0.80 -4.07 -8.41
C LEU A 26 -1.54 -2.78 -8.72
N GLU A 27 -2.55 -2.87 -9.57
CA GLU A 27 -3.43 -1.73 -9.77
C GLU A 27 -4.64 -1.89 -8.86
N VAL A 28 -4.89 -0.87 -8.06
CA VAL A 28 -5.97 -0.90 -7.07
C VAL A 28 -6.88 0.29 -7.32
N GLU A 29 -8.18 0.01 -7.34
CA GLU A 29 -9.17 1.05 -7.51
C GLU A 29 -9.70 1.47 -6.16
N LEU A 30 -9.72 2.78 -5.92
CA LEU A 30 -10.13 3.36 -4.64
C LEU A 30 -11.09 4.50 -4.89
N PRO A 31 -11.95 4.83 -3.93
CA PRO A 31 -12.76 6.04 -4.04
C PRO A 31 -11.87 7.27 -4.08
N ASN A 32 -12.27 8.29 -4.80
CA ASN A 32 -11.57 9.56 -4.78
C ASN A 32 -11.48 10.08 -3.35
N GLY A 33 -10.31 10.59 -2.98
CA GLY A 33 -10.09 11.08 -1.63
C GLY A 33 -9.63 10.03 -0.66
N ALA A 34 -9.45 8.79 -1.10
CA ALA A 34 -8.95 7.72 -0.23
C ALA A 34 -7.57 8.06 0.29
N ARG A 35 -7.28 7.55 1.49
CA ARG A 35 -6.02 7.77 2.16
C ARG A 35 -5.21 6.49 2.19
N VAL A 36 -3.95 6.58 2.63
CA VAL A 36 -3.10 5.41 2.75
C VAL A 36 -3.77 4.32 3.59
N ALA A 37 -4.39 4.72 4.71
CA ALA A 37 -5.09 3.74 5.57
C ALA A 37 -6.20 3.02 4.81
N ASP A 38 -6.91 3.73 3.93
CA ASP A 38 -7.97 3.11 3.14
C ASP A 38 -7.41 2.07 2.19
N LEU A 39 -6.24 2.36 1.62
CA LEU A 39 -5.56 1.39 0.75
C LEU A 39 -5.19 0.14 1.53
N VAL A 40 -4.61 0.31 2.72
CA VAL A 40 -4.22 -0.83 3.57
C VAL A 40 -5.45 -1.68 3.88
N ASN A 41 -6.57 -1.04 4.23
CA ASN A 41 -7.81 -1.75 4.50
C ASN A 41 -8.34 -2.45 3.27
N ARG A 42 -8.26 -1.80 2.12
CA ARG A 42 -8.75 -2.38 0.85
C ARG A 42 -7.99 -3.65 0.50
N LEU A 43 -6.71 -3.70 0.84
CA LEU A 43 -5.88 -4.87 0.57
C LEU A 43 -5.94 -5.90 1.68
N ASN A 44 -6.73 -5.64 2.73
CA ASN A 44 -6.87 -6.54 3.88
C ASN A 44 -5.54 -6.84 4.56
N LEU A 45 -4.64 -5.86 4.56
CA LEU A 45 -3.36 -6.03 5.23
C LEU A 45 -3.51 -5.71 6.71
N PRO A 46 -2.93 -6.54 7.59
CA PRO A 46 -2.94 -6.23 9.02
C PRO A 46 -2.18 -4.93 9.28
N ARG A 47 -2.80 -4.02 10.01
CA ARG A 47 -2.19 -2.72 10.28
C ARG A 47 -0.87 -2.85 11.03
N GLU A 48 -0.77 -3.84 11.91
CA GLU A 48 0.45 -4.07 12.67
C GLU A 48 1.59 -4.58 11.81
N GLU A 49 1.31 -5.05 10.61
CA GLU A 49 2.34 -5.51 9.69
C GLU A 49 2.71 -4.45 8.65
N VAL A 50 2.16 -3.26 8.76
CA VAL A 50 2.48 -2.15 7.87
C VAL A 50 3.26 -1.11 8.66
N LYS A 51 4.55 -0.99 8.37
CA LYS A 51 5.40 -0.03 9.07
C LYS A 51 5.39 1.31 8.40
N VAL A 52 5.59 1.32 7.08
CA VAL A 52 5.72 2.56 6.36
C VAL A 52 5.16 2.40 4.96
N ALA A 53 4.55 3.47 4.46
CA ALA A 53 4.11 3.56 3.08
C ALA A 53 4.85 4.70 2.42
N PHE A 54 5.43 4.40 1.26
CA PHE A 54 6.07 5.42 0.43
C PHE A 54 5.13 5.76 -0.72
N VAL A 55 4.82 7.04 -0.87
CA VAL A 55 3.98 7.51 -1.95
C VAL A 55 4.87 8.32 -2.89
N ASN A 56 5.03 7.81 -4.11
CA ASN A 56 5.90 8.43 -5.11
C ASN A 56 7.31 8.65 -4.57
N GLY A 57 7.82 7.67 -3.82
CA GLY A 57 9.18 7.69 -3.31
C GLY A 57 9.37 8.42 -1.99
N ARG A 58 8.31 8.90 -1.36
CA ARG A 58 8.40 9.61 -0.09
C ARG A 58 7.54 8.92 0.97
N ALA A 59 8.09 8.77 2.17
CA ALA A 59 7.34 8.21 3.28
C ALA A 59 6.19 9.14 3.66
N ARG A 60 4.99 8.55 3.77
CA ARG A 60 3.80 9.33 4.09
C ARG A 60 3.02 8.67 5.21
N PRO A 61 2.32 9.44 6.04
CA PRO A 61 1.53 8.86 7.12
C PRO A 61 0.27 8.18 6.60
N MET A 62 -0.38 7.42 7.47
CA MET A 62 -1.57 6.67 7.11
C MET A 62 -2.73 7.56 6.69
N ASP A 63 -2.77 8.79 7.18
CA ASP A 63 -3.85 9.72 6.83
C ASP A 63 -3.54 10.56 5.59
N TRP A 64 -2.46 10.26 4.89
CA TRP A 64 -2.10 10.96 3.67
C TRP A 64 -3.11 10.66 2.56
N ALA A 65 -3.64 11.70 1.94
CA ALA A 65 -4.61 11.55 0.84
C ALA A 65 -3.89 11.14 -0.44
N LEU A 66 -4.42 10.11 -1.09
CA LEU A 66 -3.85 9.62 -2.33
C LEU A 66 -4.50 10.29 -3.53
N GLU A 67 -3.79 10.26 -4.66
CA GLU A 67 -4.28 10.81 -5.93
C GLU A 67 -4.17 9.76 -7.01
N ALA A 68 -4.97 9.93 -8.05
CA ALA A 68 -4.94 9.01 -9.19
C ALA A 68 -3.54 8.95 -9.79
N GLY A 69 -3.08 7.74 -10.04
CA GLY A 69 -1.77 7.53 -10.62
C GLY A 69 -0.63 7.44 -9.62
N ASP A 70 -0.91 7.63 -8.33
CA ASP A 70 0.13 7.50 -7.32
C ASP A 70 0.73 6.11 -7.31
N GLU A 71 2.03 6.04 -7.02
CA GLU A 71 2.74 4.77 -6.81
C GLU A 71 3.06 4.63 -5.34
N ILE A 72 2.53 3.57 -4.73
CA ILE A 72 2.68 3.35 -3.30
C ILE A 72 3.47 2.07 -3.07
N GLY A 73 4.52 2.16 -2.24
CA GLY A 73 5.25 1.00 -1.77
C GLY A 73 4.96 0.79 -0.30
N ILE A 74 4.53 -0.41 0.07
CA ILE A 74 4.18 -0.73 1.45
C ILE A 74 5.19 -1.71 2.01
N PHE A 75 5.77 -1.34 3.16
CA PHE A 75 6.83 -2.11 3.80
C PHE A 75 6.39 -2.58 5.18
N PRO A 76 6.75 -3.82 5.57
CA PRO A 76 6.47 -4.31 6.91
C PRO A 76 7.49 -3.77 7.90
N PRO A 77 7.25 -3.98 9.21
CA PRO A 77 8.28 -3.69 10.20
C PRO A 77 9.51 -4.52 9.90
N VAL A 78 10.69 -3.91 10.10
CA VAL A 78 11.95 -4.61 9.88
C VAL A 78 12.15 -5.58 11.03
N GLY A 79 12.47 -6.82 10.68
CA GLY A 79 12.69 -7.85 11.67
C GLY A 79 13.90 -7.54 12.55
N GLY A 80 13.94 -8.17 13.71
CA GLY A 80 15.03 -7.97 14.64
C GLY A 80 14.96 -6.65 15.36
N GLY A 81 14.05 -5.85 14.89
CA GLY A 81 13.80 -4.61 15.59
C GLY A 81 12.89 -4.90 16.73
#